data_3d36f67ae599bd08c3a3fb86bf449226
#
_entry.id   3d36f67ae599bd08c3a3fb86bf449226
#
_cell.length_a   1.000
_cell.length_b   1.000
_cell.length_c   1.000
_cell.angle_alpha   90.00
_cell.angle_beta   90.00
_cell.angle_gamma   90.00
#
_symmetry.space_group_name_H-M   'P 1'
#
loop_
_entity.id
_entity.type
_entity.pdbx_description
1 polymer ?
#
loop_
_entity_poly.entity_id
_entity_poly.type
_entity_poly.pdbx_seq_one_letter_code
_entity_poly.pdbx_strand_id
1 'polypeptide(L)'
;MLYQGAKSLSTRFNPAAGVIRSWDFVRKGCDWKFPVIIDNMMNLELLLSMSKAYADDSLQNIACTHANTTIQHHFRDDYSTYHLVDYDPETGAVRGKQTVQGFSDDSSWSRGQAWALYSYTMMFRLTGYQNYLLQAGHIADMLLRRLPADGIPYWDFDAPVEEQTYRDASAAAIMASAFIELSRYIPGTEAKESYLAMAEKQLRTLASKEYLAEPGTNECFILKHSVGALPDKSEVDVPLTYADYYFLEALLRYKNL
;
A
#
# COMPACT_ATOMS: atom_id res chain seq x y z
N MET A 1 15.58 -0.40 20.37
CA MET A 1 14.34 -1.13 20.01
C MET A 1 14.12 -1.16 18.50
N LEU A 2 13.99 -0.04 17.77
CA LEU A 2 13.73 -0.02 16.30
C LEU A 2 14.79 -0.76 15.48
N TYR A 3 16.08 -0.53 15.74
CA TYR A 3 17.16 -1.23 15.05
C TYR A 3 17.10 -2.76 15.26
N GLN A 4 16.78 -3.21 16.46
CA GLN A 4 16.58 -4.65 16.71
C GLN A 4 15.38 -5.19 15.94
N GLY A 5 14.30 -4.40 15.82
CA GLY A 5 13.14 -4.73 14.98
C GLY A 5 13.53 -4.87 13.50
N ALA A 6 14.32 -3.94 12.98
CA ALA A 6 14.85 -4.01 11.61
C ALA A 6 15.73 -5.25 11.38
N LYS A 7 16.61 -5.58 12.31
CA LYS A 7 17.43 -6.81 12.25
C LYS A 7 16.55 -8.08 12.29
N SER A 8 15.52 -8.09 13.14
CA SER A 8 14.57 -9.21 13.16
C SER A 8 13.80 -9.34 11.85
N LEU A 9 13.29 -8.24 11.30
CA LEU A 9 12.63 -8.24 10.00
C LEU A 9 13.56 -8.73 8.87
N SER A 10 14.83 -8.31 8.88
CA SER A 10 15.80 -8.69 7.84
C SER A 10 16.06 -10.22 7.81
N THR A 11 15.85 -10.95 8.90
CA THR A 11 15.99 -12.42 8.90
C THR A 11 14.93 -13.15 8.06
N ARG A 12 13.86 -12.45 7.68
CA ARG A 12 12.80 -12.99 6.79
C ARG A 12 13.12 -12.83 5.30
N PHE A 13 14.23 -12.17 4.98
CA PHE A 13 14.69 -11.97 3.60
C PHE A 13 15.31 -13.25 3.05
N ASN A 14 14.89 -13.64 1.84
CA ASN A 14 15.47 -14.76 1.10
C ASN A 14 16.30 -14.22 -0.07
N PRO A 15 17.62 -14.46 -0.11
CA PRO A 15 18.47 -13.95 -1.19
C PRO A 15 18.18 -14.54 -2.58
N ALA A 16 17.69 -15.78 -2.66
CA ALA A 16 17.36 -16.40 -3.94
C ALA A 16 16.09 -15.78 -4.55
N ALA A 17 15.06 -15.57 -3.71
CA ALA A 17 13.83 -14.91 -4.14
C ALA A 17 13.96 -13.37 -4.20
N GLY A 18 14.93 -12.78 -3.50
CA GLY A 18 15.14 -11.33 -3.46
C GLY A 18 14.03 -10.56 -2.71
N VAL A 19 13.31 -11.22 -1.81
CA VAL A 19 12.15 -10.66 -1.11
C VAL A 19 12.07 -11.07 0.36
N ILE A 20 11.31 -10.31 1.15
CA ILE A 20 10.98 -10.57 2.54
C ILE A 20 9.67 -11.36 2.58
N ARG A 21 9.64 -12.48 3.31
CA ARG A 21 8.46 -13.32 3.48
C ARG A 21 7.40 -12.63 4.35
N SER A 22 6.13 -12.73 3.93
CA SER A 22 5.01 -12.18 4.70
C SER A 22 4.59 -13.06 5.87
N TRP A 23 4.36 -14.36 5.63
CA TRP A 23 3.82 -15.30 6.60
C TRP A 23 4.61 -16.59 6.68
N ASP A 24 4.64 -17.19 7.86
CA ASP A 24 5.25 -18.50 8.11
C ASP A 24 4.22 -19.63 8.14
N PHE A 25 2.91 -19.28 8.17
CA PHE A 25 1.83 -20.25 8.09
C PHE A 25 1.36 -20.45 6.65
N VAL A 26 0.81 -21.62 6.38
CA VAL A 26 0.13 -21.94 5.14
C VAL A 26 -1.38 -21.90 5.39
N ARG A 27 -2.09 -21.08 4.59
CA ARG A 27 -3.56 -21.02 4.65
C ARG A 27 -4.13 -22.37 4.18
N LYS A 28 -5.21 -22.84 4.84
CA LYS A 28 -5.87 -24.09 4.47
C LYS A 28 -6.29 -24.03 2.98
N GLY A 29 -5.86 -25.04 2.23
CA GLY A 29 -6.10 -25.12 0.78
C GLY A 29 -5.08 -24.43 -0.12
N CYS A 30 -4.07 -23.76 0.45
CA CYS A 30 -2.95 -23.20 -0.28
C CYS A 30 -1.70 -24.06 -0.13
N ASP A 31 -0.83 -24.04 -1.14
CA ASP A 31 0.46 -24.76 -1.16
C ASP A 31 1.67 -23.80 -1.20
N TRP A 32 1.48 -22.57 -0.65
CA TRP A 32 2.52 -21.53 -0.67
C TRP A 32 3.81 -22.00 -0.02
N LYS A 33 4.93 -21.71 -0.69
CA LYS A 33 6.27 -21.97 -0.15
C LYS A 33 6.88 -20.69 0.46
N PHE A 34 6.76 -19.57 -0.24
CA PHE A 34 7.31 -18.30 0.19
C PHE A 34 6.40 -17.14 -0.23
N PRO A 35 5.25 -16.96 0.45
CA PRO A 35 4.26 -15.95 0.11
C PRO A 35 4.74 -14.55 0.48
N VAL A 36 4.54 -13.60 -0.45
CA VAL A 36 4.87 -12.19 -0.29
C VAL A 36 3.70 -11.35 -0.76
N ILE A 37 3.18 -10.50 0.12
CA ILE A 37 2.11 -9.55 -0.24
C ILE A 37 2.68 -8.15 -0.50
N ILE A 38 1.94 -7.38 -1.27
CA ILE A 38 2.36 -5.99 -1.60
C ILE A 38 2.55 -5.12 -0.36
N ASP A 39 1.83 -5.41 0.71
CA ASP A 39 1.92 -4.72 2.02
C ASP A 39 3.33 -4.77 2.61
N ASN A 40 4.13 -5.79 2.29
CA ASN A 40 5.52 -5.88 2.75
C ASN A 40 6.37 -4.68 2.35
N MET A 41 6.00 -3.97 1.30
CA MET A 41 6.66 -2.74 0.89
C MET A 41 6.64 -1.68 2.00
N MET A 42 5.61 -1.68 2.85
CA MET A 42 5.49 -0.73 3.98
C MET A 42 6.52 -0.98 5.08
N ASN A 43 7.05 -2.19 5.19
CA ASN A 43 8.11 -2.53 6.15
C ASN A 43 9.49 -1.93 5.78
N LEU A 44 9.66 -1.51 4.53
CA LEU A 44 10.96 -1.05 4.02
C LEU A 44 11.37 0.29 4.62
N GLU A 45 10.42 1.12 5.07
CA GLU A 45 10.72 2.38 5.75
C GLU A 45 11.53 2.15 7.04
N LEU A 46 11.18 1.12 7.81
CA LEU A 46 11.95 0.75 9.00
C LEU A 46 13.38 0.36 8.63
N LEU A 47 13.57 -0.48 7.59
CA LEU A 47 14.89 -0.92 7.17
C LEU A 47 15.76 0.24 6.70
N LEU A 48 15.24 1.11 5.83
CA LEU A 48 15.96 2.27 5.30
C LEU A 48 16.29 3.30 6.39
N SER A 49 15.34 3.57 7.29
CA SER A 49 15.55 4.49 8.40
C SER A 49 16.65 3.99 9.35
N MET A 50 16.64 2.70 9.66
CA MET A 50 17.65 2.09 10.54
C MET A 50 18.99 1.92 9.86
N SER A 51 19.01 1.63 8.55
CA SER A 51 20.24 1.65 7.73
C SER A 51 20.95 3.00 7.85
N LYS A 52 20.21 4.07 7.63
CA LYS A 52 20.75 5.44 7.71
C LYS A 52 21.22 5.79 9.14
N ALA A 53 20.41 5.44 10.16
CA ALA A 53 20.71 5.81 11.55
C ALA A 53 21.90 5.06 12.14
N TYR A 54 22.17 3.84 11.68
CA TYR A 54 23.21 2.95 12.21
C TYR A 54 24.33 2.63 11.21
N ALA A 55 24.33 3.25 10.03
CA ALA A 55 25.27 2.97 8.94
C ALA A 55 25.33 1.46 8.59
N ASP A 56 24.17 0.79 8.56
CA ASP A 56 24.04 -0.64 8.22
C ASP A 56 23.51 -0.80 6.80
N ASP A 57 24.43 -0.80 5.82
CA ASP A 57 24.09 -0.91 4.40
C ASP A 57 23.37 -2.21 4.04
N SER A 58 23.49 -3.25 4.88
CA SER A 58 22.79 -4.52 4.64
C SER A 58 21.26 -4.35 4.66
N LEU A 59 20.74 -3.47 5.51
CA LEU A 59 19.30 -3.18 5.59
C LEU A 59 18.81 -2.43 4.35
N GLN A 60 19.59 -1.47 3.84
CA GLN A 60 19.26 -0.77 2.58
C GLN A 60 19.30 -1.73 1.40
N ASN A 61 20.30 -2.60 1.33
CA ASN A 61 20.42 -3.59 0.25
C ASN A 61 19.21 -4.53 0.22
N ILE A 62 18.75 -5.03 1.38
CA ILE A 62 17.54 -5.85 1.50
C ILE A 62 16.32 -5.06 1.03
N ALA A 63 16.13 -3.83 1.50
CA ALA A 63 14.98 -3.01 1.14
C ALA A 63 14.93 -2.72 -0.37
N CYS A 64 16.07 -2.33 -0.97
CA CYS A 64 16.13 -2.04 -2.40
C CYS A 64 15.95 -3.30 -3.26
N THR A 65 16.52 -4.43 -2.84
CA THR A 65 16.33 -5.71 -3.55
C THR A 65 14.87 -6.13 -3.51
N HIS A 66 14.22 -6.08 -2.34
CA HIS A 66 12.80 -6.39 -2.22
C HIS A 66 11.94 -5.49 -3.11
N ALA A 67 12.16 -4.17 -3.09
CA ALA A 67 11.41 -3.22 -3.90
C ALA A 67 11.59 -3.47 -5.41
N ASN A 68 12.80 -3.77 -5.86
CA ASN A 68 13.09 -4.04 -7.27
C ASN A 68 12.44 -5.36 -7.73
N THR A 69 12.50 -6.41 -6.92
CA THR A 69 11.83 -7.69 -7.21
C THR A 69 10.31 -7.52 -7.23
N THR A 70 9.76 -6.68 -6.35
CA THR A 70 8.33 -6.37 -6.33
C THR A 70 7.89 -5.65 -7.62
N ILE A 71 8.70 -4.72 -8.16
CA ILE A 71 8.42 -4.10 -9.48
C ILE A 71 8.31 -5.17 -10.57
N GLN A 72 9.19 -6.17 -10.56
CA GLN A 72 9.25 -7.19 -11.62
C GLN A 72 8.08 -8.18 -11.57
N HIS A 73 7.57 -8.49 -10.39
CA HIS A 73 6.67 -9.64 -10.22
C HIS A 73 5.28 -9.31 -9.70
N HIS A 74 5.09 -8.22 -8.92
CA HIS A 74 3.79 -7.86 -8.37
C HIS A 74 2.93 -7.00 -9.30
N PHE A 75 3.53 -6.34 -10.29
CA PHE A 75 2.79 -5.41 -11.15
C PHE A 75 2.33 -6.07 -12.45
N ARG A 76 1.17 -5.62 -12.94
CA ARG A 76 0.63 -5.88 -14.27
C ARG A 76 1.07 -4.79 -15.23
N ASP A 77 0.82 -4.98 -16.53
CA ASP A 77 1.17 -4.02 -17.57
C ASP A 77 0.47 -2.66 -17.42
N ASP A 78 -0.68 -2.62 -16.75
CA ASP A 78 -1.43 -1.40 -16.44
C ASP A 78 -0.96 -0.69 -15.15
N TYR A 79 0.08 -1.22 -14.49
CA TYR A 79 0.62 -0.79 -13.20
C TYR A 79 -0.26 -1.07 -11.98
N SER A 80 -1.33 -1.83 -12.12
CA SER A 80 -2.02 -2.40 -10.97
C SER A 80 -1.20 -3.54 -10.36
N THR A 81 -1.37 -3.80 -9.07
CA THR A 81 -0.59 -4.83 -8.37
C THR A 81 -1.44 -6.04 -8.01
N TYR A 82 -0.86 -7.24 -8.14
CA TYR A 82 -1.34 -8.43 -7.46
C TYR A 82 -1.20 -8.26 -5.95
N HIS A 83 -2.09 -8.87 -5.18
CA HIS A 83 -1.98 -8.85 -3.73
C HIS A 83 -0.82 -9.72 -3.26
N LEU A 84 -0.74 -10.98 -3.72
CA LEU A 84 0.22 -11.97 -3.29
C LEU A 84 0.97 -12.58 -4.47
N VAL A 85 2.29 -12.71 -4.32
CA VAL A 85 3.16 -13.53 -5.18
C VAL A 85 3.84 -14.59 -4.32
N ASP A 86 3.69 -15.86 -4.71
CA ASP A 86 4.40 -16.98 -4.07
C ASP A 86 5.66 -17.30 -4.85
N TYR A 87 6.76 -17.48 -4.12
CA TYR A 87 8.08 -17.78 -4.69
C TYR A 87 8.55 -19.17 -4.28
N ASP A 88 9.41 -19.73 -5.10
CA ASP A 88 10.22 -20.90 -4.70
C ASP A 88 11.46 -20.37 -3.92
N PRO A 89 11.62 -20.74 -2.65
CA PRO A 89 12.71 -20.20 -1.82
C PRO A 89 14.11 -20.69 -2.22
N GLU A 90 14.23 -21.73 -3.03
CA GLU A 90 15.52 -22.28 -3.49
C GLU A 90 15.99 -21.61 -4.78
N THR A 91 15.05 -21.39 -5.71
CA THR A 91 15.35 -20.89 -7.05
C THR A 91 15.01 -19.41 -7.26
N GLY A 92 14.16 -18.85 -6.40
CA GLY A 92 13.61 -17.49 -6.56
C GLY A 92 12.51 -17.37 -7.63
N ALA A 93 12.13 -18.46 -8.27
CA ALA A 93 11.12 -18.46 -9.32
C ALA A 93 9.73 -18.13 -8.75
N VAL A 94 8.93 -17.36 -9.50
CA VAL A 94 7.51 -17.15 -9.18
C VAL A 94 6.74 -18.44 -9.41
N ARG A 95 6.04 -18.92 -8.38
CA ARG A 95 5.18 -20.10 -8.41
C ARG A 95 3.72 -19.78 -8.75
N GLY A 96 3.26 -18.61 -8.33
CA GLY A 96 1.88 -18.18 -8.57
C GLY A 96 1.64 -16.74 -8.09
N LYS A 97 0.56 -16.17 -8.61
CA LYS A 97 0.07 -14.85 -8.23
C LYS A 97 -1.39 -14.99 -7.79
N GLN A 98 -1.72 -14.48 -6.62
CA GLN A 98 -3.00 -14.76 -5.97
C GLN A 98 -3.47 -13.57 -5.14
N THR A 99 -4.67 -13.70 -4.59
CA THR A 99 -5.19 -12.78 -3.58
C THR A 99 -5.56 -13.52 -2.29
N VAL A 100 -5.62 -12.77 -1.20
CA VAL A 100 -6.17 -13.21 0.09
C VAL A 100 -7.28 -12.27 0.53
N GLN A 101 -7.09 -10.96 0.32
CA GLN A 101 -8.00 -9.91 0.75
C GLN A 101 -8.77 -9.27 -0.41
N GLY A 102 -8.37 -9.50 -1.67
CA GLY A 102 -9.06 -9.02 -2.87
C GLY A 102 -10.18 -9.94 -3.33
N PHE A 103 -10.91 -9.50 -4.35
CA PHE A 103 -12.08 -10.18 -4.91
C PHE A 103 -11.70 -11.48 -5.65
N SER A 104 -10.65 -11.44 -6.47
CA SER A 104 -10.13 -12.60 -7.20
C SER A 104 -8.62 -12.46 -7.42
N ASP A 105 -7.96 -13.55 -7.85
CA ASP A 105 -6.51 -13.55 -8.09
C ASP A 105 -6.10 -12.51 -9.16
N ASP A 106 -6.98 -12.21 -10.09
CA ASP A 106 -6.75 -11.22 -11.15
C ASP A 106 -7.27 -9.81 -10.81
N SER A 107 -7.94 -9.63 -9.68
CA SER A 107 -8.49 -8.33 -9.28
C SER A 107 -7.45 -7.40 -8.66
N SER A 108 -7.82 -6.14 -8.52
CA SER A 108 -6.99 -5.07 -7.98
C SER A 108 -7.55 -4.61 -6.63
N TRP A 109 -7.19 -5.33 -5.57
CA TRP A 109 -7.56 -4.98 -4.20
C TRP A 109 -7.10 -3.56 -3.85
N SER A 110 -8.04 -2.70 -3.46
CA SER A 110 -7.81 -1.25 -3.41
C SER A 110 -6.75 -0.83 -2.42
N ARG A 111 -6.72 -1.42 -1.23
CA ARG A 111 -5.69 -1.09 -0.23
C ARG A 111 -4.31 -1.55 -0.67
N GLY A 112 -4.21 -2.64 -1.42
CA GLY A 112 -2.93 -3.07 -2.02
C GLY A 112 -2.39 -2.04 -3.01
N GLN A 113 -3.26 -1.43 -3.84
CA GLN A 113 -2.86 -0.35 -4.74
C GLN A 113 -2.42 0.90 -3.95
N ALA A 114 -3.10 1.20 -2.84
CA ALA A 114 -2.73 2.30 -1.94
C ALA A 114 -1.36 2.08 -1.29
N TRP A 115 -1.10 0.86 -0.79
CA TRP A 115 0.23 0.49 -0.26
C TRP A 115 1.33 0.62 -1.29
N ALA A 116 1.07 0.19 -2.54
CA ALA A 116 2.02 0.35 -3.64
C ALA A 116 2.36 1.81 -3.90
N LEU A 117 1.35 2.69 -4.03
CA LEU A 117 1.56 4.13 -4.25
C LEU A 117 2.38 4.75 -3.11
N TYR A 118 1.96 4.50 -1.86
CA TYR A 118 2.64 5.06 -0.69
C TYR A 118 4.09 4.59 -0.61
N SER A 119 4.30 3.29 -0.73
CA SER A 119 5.62 2.70 -0.51
C SER A 119 6.64 3.09 -1.59
N TYR A 120 6.26 3.16 -2.87
CA TYR A 120 7.20 3.62 -3.90
C TYR A 120 7.51 5.12 -3.80
N THR A 121 6.55 5.93 -3.35
CA THR A 121 6.80 7.33 -2.99
C THR A 121 7.79 7.43 -1.82
N MET A 122 7.59 6.63 -0.78
CA MET A 122 8.50 6.52 0.38
C MET A 122 9.88 6.01 -0.02
N MET A 123 9.96 5.00 -0.89
CA MET A 123 11.25 4.49 -1.39
C MET A 123 12.04 5.59 -2.09
N PHE A 124 11.39 6.40 -2.95
CA PHE A 124 12.06 7.56 -3.55
C PHE A 124 12.52 8.57 -2.49
N ARG A 125 11.67 8.94 -1.54
CA ARG A 125 12.01 9.87 -0.45
C ARG A 125 13.29 9.46 0.29
N LEU A 126 13.44 8.17 0.57
CA LEU A 126 14.53 7.66 1.41
C LEU A 126 15.81 7.30 0.63
N THR A 127 15.70 7.00 -0.68
CA THR A 127 16.85 6.57 -1.49
C THR A 127 17.25 7.56 -2.58
N GLY A 128 16.34 8.38 -3.07
CA GLY A 128 16.53 9.26 -4.23
C GLY A 128 16.56 8.52 -5.58
N TYR A 129 16.29 7.22 -5.64
CA TYR A 129 16.38 6.42 -6.87
C TYR A 129 15.20 6.68 -7.78
N GLN A 130 15.48 7.16 -9.00
CA GLN A 130 14.48 7.63 -9.98
C GLN A 130 13.51 6.55 -10.44
N ASN A 131 13.93 5.28 -10.48
CA ASN A 131 13.04 4.17 -10.83
C ASN A 131 11.83 4.05 -9.87
N TYR A 132 12.01 4.37 -8.59
CA TYR A 132 10.91 4.36 -7.62
C TYR A 132 9.95 5.54 -7.83
N LEU A 133 10.47 6.72 -8.18
CA LEU A 133 9.63 7.87 -8.53
C LEU A 133 8.80 7.60 -9.79
N LEU A 134 9.40 7.02 -10.81
CA LEU A 134 8.70 6.63 -12.05
C LEU A 134 7.61 5.60 -11.74
N GLN A 135 7.92 4.58 -10.94
CA GLN A 135 6.94 3.56 -10.54
C GLN A 135 5.77 4.18 -9.76
N ALA A 136 6.05 5.08 -8.80
CA ALA A 136 5.01 5.79 -8.05
C ALA A 136 4.12 6.64 -8.99
N GLY A 137 4.71 7.33 -9.97
CA GLY A 137 3.97 8.10 -10.98
C GLY A 137 3.03 7.23 -11.81
N HIS A 138 3.50 6.08 -12.31
CA HIS A 138 2.66 5.15 -13.07
C HIS A 138 1.49 4.61 -12.25
N ILE A 139 1.73 4.26 -10.97
CA ILE A 139 0.67 3.81 -10.06
C ILE A 139 -0.34 4.95 -9.81
N ALA A 140 0.15 6.17 -9.58
CA ALA A 140 -0.70 7.33 -9.36
C ALA A 140 -1.62 7.60 -10.55
N ASP A 141 -1.07 7.57 -11.77
CA ASP A 141 -1.83 7.76 -13.01
C ASP A 141 -2.86 6.64 -13.23
N MET A 142 -2.52 5.39 -12.92
CA MET A 142 -3.46 4.27 -12.94
C MET A 142 -4.62 4.52 -11.97
N LEU A 143 -4.33 4.92 -10.74
CA LEU A 143 -5.34 5.20 -9.72
C LEU A 143 -6.26 6.36 -10.10
N LEU A 144 -5.72 7.47 -10.65
CA LEU A 144 -6.54 8.59 -11.11
C LEU A 144 -7.58 8.17 -12.17
N ARG A 145 -7.24 7.19 -13.03
CA ARG A 145 -8.18 6.67 -14.04
C ARG A 145 -9.25 5.75 -13.46
N ARG A 146 -9.00 5.12 -12.30
CA ARG A 146 -9.87 4.08 -11.74
C ARG A 146 -10.69 4.53 -10.54
N LEU A 147 -10.26 5.59 -9.84
CA LEU A 147 -10.95 6.09 -8.66
C LEU A 147 -12.35 6.62 -9.03
N PRO A 148 -13.36 6.35 -8.19
CA PRO A 148 -14.68 6.94 -8.32
C PRO A 148 -14.67 8.47 -8.22
N ALA A 149 -15.76 9.10 -8.67
CA ALA A 149 -15.86 10.57 -8.71
C ALA A 149 -15.69 11.25 -7.35
N ASP A 150 -16.04 10.59 -6.24
CA ASP A 150 -15.86 11.06 -4.87
C ASP A 150 -14.45 10.80 -4.29
N GLY A 151 -13.61 10.06 -5.00
CA GLY A 151 -12.23 9.72 -4.62
C GLY A 151 -12.11 8.58 -3.62
N ILE A 152 -13.20 8.02 -3.10
CA ILE A 152 -13.13 6.88 -2.17
C ILE A 152 -13.27 5.58 -2.96
N PRO A 153 -12.27 4.69 -2.96
CA PRO A 153 -12.35 3.45 -3.72
C PRO A 153 -13.38 2.48 -3.09
N TYR A 154 -13.92 1.60 -3.90
CA TYR A 154 -14.50 0.36 -3.40
C TYR A 154 -13.39 -0.52 -2.83
N TRP A 155 -13.74 -1.52 -2.03
CA TRP A 155 -12.78 -2.42 -1.40
C TRP A 155 -11.88 -3.16 -2.40
N ASP A 156 -12.38 -3.36 -3.63
CA ASP A 156 -11.63 -3.89 -4.78
C ASP A 156 -12.12 -3.18 -6.05
N PHE A 157 -11.22 -2.82 -6.96
CA PHE A 157 -11.55 -2.08 -8.17
C PHE A 157 -12.26 -2.93 -9.24
N ASP A 158 -12.14 -4.25 -9.15
CA ASP A 158 -12.67 -5.19 -10.14
C ASP A 158 -13.82 -6.05 -9.59
N ALA A 159 -14.27 -5.80 -8.36
CA ALA A 159 -15.44 -6.47 -7.80
C ALA A 159 -16.69 -6.14 -8.61
N PRO A 160 -17.63 -7.12 -8.82
CA PRO A 160 -18.91 -6.87 -9.45
C PRO A 160 -19.71 -5.75 -8.79
N VAL A 161 -20.55 -5.08 -9.58
CA VAL A 161 -21.33 -3.92 -9.09
C VAL A 161 -22.17 -4.27 -7.86
N GLU A 162 -22.72 -5.47 -7.81
CA GLU A 162 -23.54 -5.98 -6.69
C GLU A 162 -22.71 -6.14 -5.41
N GLU A 163 -21.41 -6.37 -5.54
CA GLU A 163 -20.47 -6.52 -4.41
C GLU A 163 -19.65 -5.25 -4.15
N GLN A 164 -19.85 -4.21 -4.95
CA GLN A 164 -19.19 -2.91 -4.76
C GLN A 164 -19.91 -2.01 -3.75
N THR A 165 -20.69 -2.59 -2.85
CA THR A 165 -21.41 -1.84 -1.81
C THR A 165 -20.48 -1.26 -0.75
N TYR A 166 -19.32 -1.89 -0.53
CA TYR A 166 -18.39 -1.48 0.50
C TYR A 166 -17.31 -0.55 -0.07
N ARG A 167 -17.14 0.57 0.62
CA ARG A 167 -16.05 1.52 0.39
C ARG A 167 -14.91 1.24 1.34
N ASP A 168 -13.68 1.56 0.95
CA ASP A 168 -12.53 1.45 1.83
C ASP A 168 -11.92 2.82 2.13
N ALA A 169 -12.37 3.43 3.24
CA ALA A 169 -11.84 4.69 3.73
C ALA A 169 -10.34 4.61 4.03
N SER A 170 -9.85 3.44 4.45
CA SER A 170 -8.43 3.25 4.73
C SER A 170 -7.57 3.38 3.47
N ALA A 171 -8.00 2.79 2.37
CA ALA A 171 -7.30 2.91 1.09
C ALA A 171 -7.28 4.38 0.60
N ALA A 172 -8.40 5.11 0.74
CA ALA A 172 -8.47 6.52 0.40
C ALA A 172 -7.52 7.39 1.24
N ALA A 173 -7.45 7.15 2.54
CA ALA A 173 -6.57 7.89 3.46
C ALA A 173 -5.08 7.68 3.11
N ILE A 174 -4.68 6.44 2.81
CA ILE A 174 -3.33 6.08 2.39
C ILE A 174 -3.01 6.75 1.04
N MET A 175 -3.92 6.67 0.07
CA MET A 175 -3.75 7.31 -1.24
C MET A 175 -3.61 8.82 -1.11
N ALA A 176 -4.46 9.49 -0.32
CA ALA A 176 -4.39 10.94 -0.10
C ALA A 176 -3.03 11.36 0.44
N SER A 177 -2.52 10.65 1.46
CA SER A 177 -1.20 10.91 2.02
C SER A 177 -0.09 10.73 0.99
N ALA A 178 -0.16 9.67 0.18
CA ALA A 178 0.82 9.37 -0.86
C ALA A 178 0.79 10.38 -2.02
N PHE A 179 -0.40 10.75 -2.51
CA PHE A 179 -0.56 11.76 -3.57
C PHE A 179 0.03 13.12 -3.17
N ILE A 180 -0.22 13.57 -1.94
CA ILE A 180 0.35 14.83 -1.43
C ILE A 180 1.88 14.75 -1.42
N GLU A 181 2.44 13.66 -0.92
CA GLU A 181 3.89 13.50 -0.89
C GLU A 181 4.48 13.43 -2.29
N LEU A 182 3.92 12.59 -3.17
CA LEU A 182 4.39 12.40 -4.55
C LEU A 182 4.37 13.71 -5.33
N SER A 183 3.35 14.55 -5.13
CA SER A 183 3.22 15.85 -5.80
C SER A 183 4.42 16.79 -5.60
N ARG A 184 5.20 16.58 -4.53
CA ARG A 184 6.41 17.37 -4.21
C ARG A 184 7.60 16.96 -5.07
N TYR A 185 7.58 15.78 -5.64
CA TYR A 185 8.70 15.19 -6.38
C TYR A 185 8.49 15.17 -7.88
N ILE A 186 7.24 15.22 -8.34
CA ILE A 186 6.92 15.15 -9.77
C ILE A 186 7.25 16.47 -10.46
N PRO A 187 8.07 16.46 -11.52
CA PRO A 187 8.29 17.63 -12.35
C PRO A 187 7.06 17.88 -13.23
N GLY A 188 6.61 19.14 -13.25
CA GLY A 188 5.48 19.55 -14.08
C GLY A 188 4.23 19.88 -13.30
N THR A 189 3.49 20.87 -13.80
CA THR A 189 2.34 21.44 -13.10
C THR A 189 1.12 20.52 -13.18
N GLU A 190 0.83 19.98 -14.35
CA GLU A 190 -0.42 19.21 -14.61
C GLU A 190 -0.56 17.95 -13.74
N ALA A 191 0.46 17.10 -13.71
CA ALA A 191 0.44 15.88 -12.89
C ALA A 191 0.40 16.22 -11.39
N LYS A 192 1.21 17.21 -10.97
CA LYS A 192 1.20 17.71 -9.59
C LYS A 192 -0.17 18.20 -9.18
N GLU A 193 -0.81 19.05 -10.00
CA GLU A 193 -2.14 19.58 -9.74
C GLU A 193 -3.20 18.48 -9.67
N SER A 194 -3.13 17.48 -10.58
CA SER A 194 -4.03 16.32 -10.59
C SER A 194 -3.92 15.50 -9.31
N TYR A 195 -2.70 15.21 -8.85
CA TYR A 195 -2.48 14.46 -7.60
C TYR A 195 -2.99 15.24 -6.38
N LEU A 196 -2.70 16.55 -6.30
CA LEU A 196 -3.19 17.38 -5.21
C LEU A 196 -4.71 17.53 -5.23
N ALA A 197 -5.32 17.69 -6.40
CA ALA A 197 -6.78 17.80 -6.54
C ALA A 197 -7.48 16.50 -6.08
N MET A 198 -6.91 15.32 -6.42
CA MET A 198 -7.44 14.03 -5.96
C MET A 198 -7.28 13.88 -4.45
N ALA A 199 -6.11 14.19 -3.91
CA ALA A 199 -5.87 14.14 -2.47
C ALA A 199 -6.81 15.06 -1.68
N GLU A 200 -7.00 16.31 -2.14
CA GLU A 200 -7.93 17.24 -1.53
C GLU A 200 -9.37 16.70 -1.57
N LYS A 201 -9.78 16.16 -2.71
CA LYS A 201 -11.09 15.52 -2.85
C LYS A 201 -11.28 14.40 -1.84
N GLN A 202 -10.31 13.47 -1.74
CA GLN A 202 -10.33 12.39 -0.77
C GLN A 202 -10.41 12.90 0.66
N LEU A 203 -9.60 13.88 1.03
CA LEU A 203 -9.64 14.47 2.37
C LEU A 203 -10.97 15.13 2.69
N ARG A 204 -11.58 15.87 1.73
CA ARG A 204 -12.90 16.49 1.91
C ARG A 204 -14.00 15.44 2.06
N THR A 205 -13.97 14.37 1.28
CA THR A 205 -14.93 13.27 1.38
C THR A 205 -14.77 12.53 2.71
N LEU A 206 -13.54 12.19 3.11
CA LEU A 206 -13.26 11.54 4.40
C LEU A 206 -13.64 12.42 5.60
N ALA A 207 -13.57 13.75 5.47
CA ALA A 207 -14.00 14.70 6.50
C ALA A 207 -15.53 14.97 6.49
N SER A 208 -16.29 14.33 5.61
CA SER A 208 -17.76 14.46 5.58
C SER A 208 -18.41 13.65 6.70
N LYS A 209 -19.70 13.93 6.98
CA LYS A 209 -20.50 13.19 7.96
C LYS A 209 -20.66 11.69 7.63
N GLU A 210 -20.47 11.33 6.37
CA GLU A 210 -20.52 9.93 5.93
C GLU A 210 -19.35 9.12 6.51
N TYR A 211 -18.13 9.66 6.45
CA TYR A 211 -16.91 8.96 6.83
C TYR A 211 -16.34 9.39 8.18
N LEU A 212 -16.52 10.65 8.58
CA LEU A 212 -16.03 11.15 9.86
C LEU A 212 -17.01 10.78 10.98
N ALA A 213 -16.51 10.15 12.02
CA ALA A 213 -17.30 9.80 13.19
C ALA A 213 -17.60 11.03 14.06
N GLU A 214 -18.78 11.06 14.69
CA GLU A 214 -19.09 12.03 15.73
C GLU A 214 -18.19 11.79 16.95
N PRO A 215 -17.69 12.85 17.62
CA PRO A 215 -16.86 12.68 18.82
C PRO A 215 -17.51 11.82 19.91
N GLY A 216 -16.76 10.85 20.40
CA GLY A 216 -17.24 9.92 21.44
C GLY A 216 -18.05 8.74 20.93
N THR A 217 -18.19 8.60 19.61
CA THR A 217 -18.79 7.43 18.95
C THR A 217 -17.72 6.56 18.28
N ASN A 218 -18.12 5.50 17.56
CA ASN A 218 -17.25 4.69 16.70
C ASN A 218 -16.04 4.13 17.47
N GLU A 219 -16.23 3.73 18.73
CA GLU A 219 -15.17 3.19 19.62
C GLU A 219 -13.91 4.09 19.69
N CYS A 220 -14.10 5.41 19.58
CA CYS A 220 -13.04 6.43 19.54
C CYS A 220 -12.18 6.46 18.25
N PHE A 221 -12.54 5.71 17.21
CA PHE A 221 -11.91 5.86 15.90
C PHE A 221 -12.47 7.08 15.16
N ILE A 222 -11.61 7.67 14.32
CA ILE A 222 -11.92 8.89 13.58
C ILE A 222 -12.74 8.59 12.33
N LEU A 223 -12.31 7.59 11.55
CA LEU A 223 -12.96 7.22 10.30
C LEU A 223 -13.84 5.98 10.44
N LYS A 224 -14.91 5.97 9.68
CA LYS A 224 -15.84 4.86 9.46
C LYS A 224 -15.56 4.20 8.10
N HIS A 225 -16.24 3.08 7.82
CA HIS A 225 -16.38 2.49 6.49
C HIS A 225 -15.06 2.05 5.83
N SER A 226 -14.28 1.26 6.56
CA SER A 226 -13.11 0.57 6.00
C SER A 226 -13.38 -0.94 5.86
N VAL A 227 -12.61 -1.61 4.99
CA VAL A 227 -12.70 -3.05 4.77
C VAL A 227 -11.35 -3.71 4.95
N GLY A 228 -11.20 -4.56 5.97
CA GLY A 228 -9.98 -5.34 6.22
C GLY A 228 -9.84 -6.50 5.22
N ALA A 229 -10.69 -7.52 5.32
CA ALA A 229 -10.65 -8.71 4.48
C ALA A 229 -12.07 -9.24 4.21
N LEU A 230 -12.73 -8.74 3.17
CA LEU A 230 -14.09 -9.16 2.81
C LEU A 230 -14.20 -10.67 2.53
N PRO A 231 -13.26 -11.32 1.81
CA PRO A 231 -13.33 -12.77 1.58
C PRO A 231 -13.35 -13.61 2.86
N ASP A 232 -12.70 -13.12 3.91
CA ASP A 232 -12.66 -13.77 5.23
C ASP A 232 -13.81 -13.32 6.15
N LYS A 233 -14.68 -12.42 5.69
CA LYS A 233 -15.74 -11.78 6.49
C LYS A 233 -15.19 -11.13 7.77
N SER A 234 -13.97 -10.62 7.68
CA SER A 234 -13.24 -9.98 8.78
C SER A 234 -13.10 -8.50 8.50
N GLU A 235 -13.40 -7.68 9.50
CA GLU A 235 -13.25 -6.23 9.42
C GLU A 235 -13.98 -5.63 8.22
N VAL A 236 -15.26 -5.95 8.07
CA VAL A 236 -16.11 -5.47 6.97
C VAL A 236 -16.94 -4.29 7.44
N ASP A 237 -16.78 -3.15 6.78
CA ASP A 237 -17.48 -1.89 7.09
C ASP A 237 -17.25 -1.42 8.54
N VAL A 238 -16.01 -1.40 8.96
CA VAL A 238 -15.58 -1.08 10.33
C VAL A 238 -14.50 0.01 10.35
N PRO A 239 -14.27 0.65 11.51
CA PRO A 239 -13.10 1.51 11.68
C PRO A 239 -11.80 0.71 11.71
N LEU A 240 -10.71 1.29 11.18
CA LEU A 240 -9.39 0.66 11.19
C LEU A 240 -8.32 1.67 11.64
N THR A 241 -7.43 1.25 12.53
CA THR A 241 -6.38 2.11 13.11
C THR A 241 -5.52 2.79 12.06
N TYR A 242 -5.15 2.09 10.99
CA TYR A 242 -4.33 2.66 9.94
C TYR A 242 -5.11 3.63 9.04
N ALA A 243 -6.45 3.53 8.94
CA ALA A 243 -7.27 4.55 8.30
C ALA A 243 -7.11 5.90 9.00
N ASP A 244 -7.22 5.91 10.32
CA ASP A 244 -7.04 7.10 11.15
C ASP A 244 -5.62 7.66 11.05
N TYR A 245 -4.62 6.77 11.13
CA TYR A 245 -3.22 7.18 11.04
C TYR A 245 -2.94 7.93 9.73
N TYR A 246 -3.29 7.32 8.59
CA TYR A 246 -2.99 7.94 7.29
C TYR A 246 -3.88 9.14 6.98
N PHE A 247 -5.09 9.19 7.51
CA PHE A 247 -5.93 10.39 7.43
C PHE A 247 -5.28 11.58 8.15
N LEU A 248 -4.81 11.38 9.38
CA LEU A 248 -4.11 12.42 10.14
C LEU A 248 -2.79 12.81 9.47
N GLU A 249 -2.03 11.85 8.96
CA GLU A 249 -0.79 12.12 8.22
C GLU A 249 -1.08 12.94 6.96
N ALA A 250 -2.12 12.59 6.19
CA ALA A 250 -2.52 13.31 4.99
C ALA A 250 -2.94 14.76 5.31
N LEU A 251 -3.71 14.97 6.38
CA LEU A 251 -4.09 16.31 6.85
C LEU A 251 -2.86 17.13 7.25
N LEU A 252 -1.89 16.53 7.95
CA LEU A 252 -0.64 17.21 8.31
C LEU A 252 0.20 17.55 7.08
N ARG A 253 0.31 16.64 6.11
CA ARG A 253 0.99 16.87 4.84
C ARG A 253 0.32 17.99 4.04
N TYR A 254 -1.02 17.99 3.98
CA TYR A 254 -1.81 19.02 3.27
C TYR A 254 -1.66 20.39 3.91
N LYS A 255 -1.70 20.46 5.25
CA LYS A 255 -1.49 21.71 5.99
C LYS A 255 -0.12 22.35 5.73
N ASN A 256 0.88 21.55 5.38
CA ASN A 256 2.27 21.97 5.19
C ASN A 256 2.68 22.04 3.69
N LEU A 257 1.70 22.14 2.78
CA LEU A 257 1.95 22.46 1.36
C LEU A 257 2.35 23.90 1.19
#